data_8254f67f82caf51cb7707deb18bbe2ca
#
_entry.id   8254f67f82caf51cb7707deb18bbe2ca
#
_cell.length_a   1.000
_cell.length_b   1.000
_cell.length_c   1.000
_cell.angle_alpha   90.00
_cell.angle_beta   90.00
_cell.angle_gamma   90.00
#
_symmetry.space_group_name_H-M   'P 1'
#
loop_
_entity.id
_entity.type
_entity.pdbx_description
1 polymer ?
#
loop_
_entity_poly.entity_id
_entity_poly.type
_entity_poly.pdbx_seq_one_letter_code
_entity_poly.pdbx_strand_id
1 'polypeptide(L)'
;MQKTASVVGTALDNAYGAVSYAPTVVPGVAFLEDSDCTLIMKFDTLTPVSGPFGHSANAVRGIAGGGLPWVVEAGSGSLSRDGHLLLRVRGLVLAGDSSVPASLRGTNPFPAFRAVVSCLSIGADGTAAVANVSTGDFAANSGGNSDIDARVSLPQPCIAPIVLVTGPSGTERWFAVTGR
;
A
#
# COMPACT_ATOMS: atom_id res chain seq x y z
N MET A 1 0.77 40.16 6.11
CA MET A 1 1.75 40.09 7.18
C MET A 1 2.53 38.78 7.00
N GLN A 2 3.72 38.88 6.40
CA GLN A 2 4.59 37.73 6.16
C GLN A 2 5.41 37.47 7.43
N LYS A 3 5.32 36.23 7.98
CA LYS A 3 6.23 35.77 9.03
C LYS A 3 7.47 35.21 8.38
N THR A 4 8.60 35.88 8.55
CA THR A 4 9.94 35.36 8.25
C THR A 4 10.35 34.41 9.36
N ALA A 5 10.59 33.13 9.04
CA ALA A 5 11.25 32.20 9.94
C ALA A 5 12.76 32.37 9.80
N SER A 6 13.43 32.75 10.90
CA SER A 6 14.87 32.79 11.00
C SER A 6 15.37 31.47 11.56
N VAL A 7 16.16 30.74 10.79
CA VAL A 7 16.88 29.53 11.27
C VAL A 7 18.24 30.00 11.75
N VAL A 8 18.48 29.95 13.07
CA VAL A 8 19.78 30.16 13.68
C VAL A 8 20.50 28.82 13.78
N GLY A 9 21.46 28.58 12.89
CA GLY A 9 22.39 27.47 13.02
C GLY A 9 23.56 27.82 13.91
N THR A 10 23.75 27.09 15.01
CA THR A 10 24.97 27.19 15.83
C THR A 10 26.09 26.39 15.17
N ALA A 11 27.16 27.09 14.79
CA ALA A 11 28.39 26.45 14.33
C ALA A 11 29.20 25.98 15.54
N LEU A 12 29.69 24.74 15.48
CA LEU A 12 30.71 24.23 16.40
C LEU A 12 32.08 24.63 15.83
N ASP A 13 32.85 25.37 16.63
CA ASP A 13 34.20 25.74 16.33
C ASP A 13 35.10 24.50 16.21
N ASN A 14 35.69 24.32 15.03
CA ASN A 14 36.82 23.44 14.85
C ASN A 14 37.94 24.21 14.18
N ALA A 15 39.12 24.14 14.77
CA ALA A 15 40.29 25.01 14.56
C ALA A 15 41.00 24.79 13.22
N TYR A 16 40.31 24.92 12.10
CA TYR A 16 40.90 25.08 10.77
C TYR A 16 40.00 25.99 9.94
N GLY A 17 40.48 27.24 9.77
CA GLY A 17 40.06 28.21 8.77
C GLY A 17 38.58 28.37 8.51
N ALA A 18 37.93 29.36 9.14
CA ALA A 18 36.53 29.69 8.84
C ALA A 18 36.37 30.11 7.38
N VAL A 19 35.74 29.24 6.57
CA VAL A 19 35.19 29.63 5.27
C VAL A 19 33.74 30.04 5.52
N SER A 20 33.51 31.35 5.52
CA SER A 20 32.15 31.90 5.62
C SER A 20 31.44 31.73 4.29
N TYR A 21 30.55 30.75 4.21
CA TYR A 21 29.56 30.68 3.12
C TYR A 21 28.36 31.54 3.50
N ALA A 22 28.23 32.68 2.85
CA ALA A 22 26.98 33.41 2.86
C ALA A 22 25.96 32.64 1.98
N PRO A 23 24.78 32.25 2.47
CA PRO A 23 23.78 31.64 1.62
C PRO A 23 23.30 32.69 0.60
N THR A 24 23.58 32.44 -0.66
CA THR A 24 23.02 33.23 -1.76
C THR A 24 21.54 32.88 -1.87
N VAL A 25 20.68 33.74 -1.37
CA VAL A 25 19.24 33.63 -1.58
C VAL A 25 18.94 33.96 -3.03
N VAL A 26 18.65 32.99 -3.87
CA VAL A 26 18.16 33.19 -5.22
C VAL A 26 16.68 33.56 -5.11
N PRO A 27 16.28 34.81 -5.45
CA PRO A 27 14.85 35.17 -5.40
C PRO A 27 14.08 34.41 -6.52
N GLY A 28 13.06 33.66 -6.15
CA GLY A 28 12.11 33.09 -7.10
C GLY A 28 12.10 31.57 -7.26
N VAL A 29 12.94 30.83 -6.54
CA VAL A 29 12.77 29.37 -6.45
C VAL A 29 12.00 29.08 -5.16
N ALA A 30 10.66 29.00 -5.26
CA ALA A 30 9.87 28.31 -4.26
C ALA A 30 10.29 26.83 -4.34
N PHE A 31 11.08 26.36 -3.38
CA PHE A 31 11.17 24.95 -3.11
C PHE A 31 9.77 24.56 -2.64
N LEU A 32 8.96 24.05 -3.55
CA LEU A 32 7.83 23.24 -3.19
C LEU A 32 8.46 22.04 -2.50
N GLU A 33 8.49 22.06 -1.18
CA GLU A 33 8.67 20.83 -0.41
C GLU A 33 7.50 19.96 -0.80
N ASP A 34 7.75 19.02 -1.71
CA ASP A 34 6.82 18.01 -2.13
C ASP A 34 6.69 17.01 -0.97
N SER A 35 6.13 17.53 0.15
CA SER A 35 5.95 16.80 1.40
C SER A 35 4.96 15.64 1.23
N ASP A 36 4.24 15.61 0.11
CA ASP A 36 3.16 14.66 -0.13
C ASP A 36 3.62 13.37 -0.80
N CYS A 37 4.77 13.36 -1.48
CA CYS A 37 5.30 12.18 -2.17
C CYS A 37 6.20 11.28 -1.31
N THR A 38 6.25 11.46 0.01
CA THR A 38 7.06 10.61 0.89
C THR A 38 6.50 9.19 0.93
N LEU A 39 7.29 8.23 0.45
CA LEU A 39 6.95 6.82 0.55
C LEU A 39 6.88 6.39 2.02
N ILE A 40 5.78 5.74 2.40
CA ILE A 40 5.61 5.11 3.71
C ILE A 40 5.68 3.58 3.64
N MET A 41 5.56 3.01 2.44
CA MET A 41 5.74 1.59 2.19
C MET A 41 6.21 1.33 0.76
N LYS A 42 7.13 0.39 0.62
CA LYS A 42 7.51 -0.23 -0.66
C LYS A 42 7.58 -1.74 -0.45
N PHE A 43 7.11 -2.51 -1.41
CA PHE A 43 7.12 -3.96 -1.37
C PHE A 43 7.33 -4.54 -2.77
N ASP A 44 7.88 -5.72 -2.83
CA ASP A 44 8.16 -6.48 -4.06
C ASP A 44 7.63 -7.91 -4.01
N THR A 45 6.85 -8.23 -2.97
CA THR A 45 6.25 -9.55 -2.78
C THR A 45 4.81 -9.45 -2.33
N LEU A 46 4.00 -10.42 -2.76
CA LEU A 46 2.65 -10.68 -2.28
C LEU A 46 2.58 -12.14 -1.82
N THR A 47 1.94 -12.36 -0.67
CA THR A 47 1.63 -13.70 -0.16
C THR A 47 0.19 -14.03 -0.51
N PRO A 48 -0.09 -15.06 -1.32
CA PRO A 48 -1.44 -15.43 -1.68
C PRO A 48 -2.12 -16.17 -0.53
N VAL A 49 -3.46 -16.16 -0.50
CA VAL A 49 -4.22 -17.03 0.39
C VAL A 49 -4.03 -18.48 -0.05
N SER A 50 -3.50 -19.31 0.83
CA SER A 50 -3.15 -20.70 0.51
C SER A 50 -3.54 -21.64 1.66
N GLY A 51 -3.66 -22.94 1.33
CA GLY A 51 -3.92 -24.01 2.29
C GLY A 51 -5.34 -24.05 2.85
N PRO A 52 -5.55 -24.74 3.99
CA PRO A 52 -6.88 -24.91 4.60
C PRO A 52 -7.47 -23.63 5.16
N PHE A 53 -6.86 -22.53 4.89
CA PHE A 53 -7.10 -21.21 5.44
C PHE A 53 -8.11 -20.38 4.64
N GLY A 54 -8.98 -20.98 3.87
CA GLY A 54 -10.10 -20.28 3.29
C GLY A 54 -11.10 -19.81 4.35
N HIS A 55 -11.86 -18.78 4.03
CA HIS A 55 -12.92 -18.22 4.87
C HIS A 55 -12.45 -17.40 6.09
N SER A 56 -13.30 -17.31 7.10
CA SER A 56 -13.09 -16.47 8.29
C SER A 56 -11.88 -16.87 9.14
N ALA A 57 -11.39 -18.11 9.03
CA ALA A 57 -10.23 -18.59 9.77
C ALA A 57 -8.93 -17.84 9.38
N ASN A 58 -8.91 -17.16 8.25
CA ASN A 58 -7.77 -16.44 7.69
C ASN A 58 -8.03 -14.94 7.55
N ALA A 59 -8.80 -14.36 8.43
CA ALA A 59 -9.03 -12.93 8.39
C ALA A 59 -7.73 -12.17 8.68
N VAL A 60 -7.34 -11.29 7.77
CA VAL A 60 -6.25 -10.33 7.93
C VAL A 60 -6.88 -8.97 8.18
N ARG A 61 -6.64 -8.40 9.36
CA ARG A 61 -7.20 -7.09 9.74
C ARG A 61 -8.72 -6.99 9.52
N GLY A 62 -9.45 -8.04 9.87
CA GLY A 62 -10.91 -8.10 9.75
C GLY A 62 -11.43 -8.46 8.36
N ILE A 63 -10.58 -8.55 7.34
CA ILE A 63 -10.97 -8.97 5.99
C ILE A 63 -10.76 -10.47 5.86
N ALA A 64 -11.83 -11.21 5.56
CA ALA A 64 -11.77 -12.66 5.38
C ALA A 64 -10.99 -13.05 4.12
N GLY A 65 -10.26 -14.16 4.15
CA GLY A 65 -9.56 -14.71 3.00
C GLY A 65 -10.51 -15.31 1.96
N GLY A 66 -10.00 -15.48 0.74
CA GLY A 66 -10.69 -16.22 -0.33
C GLY A 66 -11.00 -17.66 0.08
N GLY A 67 -12.09 -18.22 -0.45
CA GLY A 67 -12.56 -19.56 -0.08
C GLY A 67 -11.78 -20.70 -0.73
N LEU A 68 -10.97 -20.41 -1.74
CA LEU A 68 -10.13 -21.36 -2.46
C LEU A 68 -8.67 -20.89 -2.39
N PRO A 69 -7.71 -21.83 -2.54
CA PRO A 69 -6.29 -21.46 -2.57
C PRO A 69 -5.93 -20.70 -3.86
N TRP A 70 -5.12 -19.68 -3.70
CA TRP A 70 -4.59 -18.85 -4.77
C TRP A 70 -3.07 -19.00 -4.87
N VAL A 71 -2.54 -18.65 -6.01
CA VAL A 71 -1.10 -18.46 -6.26
C VAL A 71 -0.89 -17.10 -6.90
N VAL A 72 0.28 -16.53 -6.72
CA VAL A 72 0.70 -15.28 -7.33
C VAL A 72 2.12 -15.46 -7.89
N GLU A 73 2.34 -14.99 -9.10
CA GLU A 73 3.66 -15.05 -9.74
C GLU A 73 4.56 -13.91 -9.26
N ALA A 74 4.04 -12.70 -9.26
CA ALA A 74 4.74 -11.52 -8.78
C ALA A 74 3.77 -10.44 -8.29
N GLY A 75 4.23 -9.65 -7.33
CA GLY A 75 3.50 -8.49 -6.86
C GLY A 75 4.45 -7.46 -6.30
N SER A 76 4.31 -6.21 -6.74
CA SER A 76 5.14 -5.11 -6.27
C SER A 76 4.35 -3.82 -6.20
N GLY A 77 4.80 -2.90 -5.36
CA GLY A 77 4.12 -1.62 -5.26
C GLY A 77 4.75 -0.65 -4.27
N SER A 78 4.10 0.48 -4.15
CA SER A 78 4.47 1.53 -3.21
C SER A 78 3.24 2.29 -2.75
N LEU A 79 3.31 2.79 -1.52
CA LEU A 79 2.31 3.66 -0.93
C LEU A 79 2.99 4.91 -0.41
N SER A 80 2.49 6.07 -0.81
CA SER A 80 2.97 7.37 -0.33
C SER A 80 2.09 7.89 0.82
N ARG A 81 2.61 8.85 1.56
CA ARG A 81 1.93 9.47 2.71
C ARG A 81 0.61 10.15 2.32
N ASP A 82 0.53 10.68 1.09
CA ASP A 82 -0.66 11.30 0.51
C ASP A 82 -1.72 10.28 0.04
N GLY A 83 -1.48 8.99 0.27
CA GLY A 83 -2.38 7.89 -0.11
C GLY A 83 -2.25 7.42 -1.55
N HIS A 84 -1.24 7.89 -2.32
CA HIS A 84 -1.01 7.38 -3.66
C HIS A 84 -0.45 5.95 -3.58
N LEU A 85 -1.23 5.01 -4.09
CA LEU A 85 -0.92 3.57 -4.17
C LEU A 85 -0.64 3.20 -5.62
N LEU A 86 0.58 2.71 -5.87
CA LEU A 86 0.93 1.99 -7.08
C LEU A 86 1.07 0.52 -6.73
N LEU A 87 0.33 -0.36 -7.41
CA LEU A 87 0.38 -1.80 -7.17
C LEU A 87 0.32 -2.54 -8.51
N ARG A 88 1.31 -3.39 -8.74
CA ARG A 88 1.36 -4.30 -9.88
C ARG A 88 1.15 -5.73 -9.39
N VAL A 89 0.14 -6.40 -9.95
CA VAL A 89 -0.19 -7.80 -9.68
C VAL A 89 0.02 -8.61 -10.94
N ARG A 90 0.70 -9.75 -10.85
CA ARG A 90 0.94 -10.66 -11.96
C ARG A 90 0.68 -12.09 -11.52
N GLY A 91 -0.08 -12.82 -12.33
CA GLY A 91 -0.34 -14.23 -12.11
C GLY A 91 -1.11 -14.55 -10.84
N LEU A 92 -1.98 -13.66 -10.36
CA LEU A 92 -2.84 -13.93 -9.21
C LEU A 92 -4.06 -14.74 -9.67
N VAL A 93 -3.94 -16.07 -9.57
CA VAL A 93 -4.92 -17.02 -10.08
C VAL A 93 -5.24 -18.10 -9.05
N LEU A 94 -6.33 -18.81 -9.25
CA LEU A 94 -6.66 -19.98 -8.43
C LEU A 94 -5.59 -21.06 -8.62
N ALA A 95 -5.20 -21.70 -7.51
CA ALA A 95 -4.14 -22.71 -7.51
C ALA A 95 -4.51 -23.94 -8.36
N GLY A 96 -3.49 -24.71 -8.77
CA GLY A 96 -3.67 -26.02 -9.42
C GLY A 96 -4.05 -27.15 -8.47
N ASP A 97 -4.50 -26.83 -7.27
CA ASP A 97 -4.86 -27.77 -6.20
C ASP A 97 -6.17 -28.52 -6.50
N SER A 98 -6.30 -29.74 -5.95
CA SER A 98 -7.49 -30.57 -6.13
C SER A 98 -8.76 -30.01 -5.49
N SER A 99 -8.63 -29.12 -4.51
CA SER A 99 -9.75 -28.39 -3.91
C SER A 99 -10.38 -27.33 -4.83
N VAL A 100 -9.64 -26.94 -5.88
CA VAL A 100 -10.13 -26.01 -6.90
C VAL A 100 -10.82 -26.80 -8.02
N PRO A 101 -12.05 -26.41 -8.45
CA PRO A 101 -12.69 -27.01 -9.61
C PRO A 101 -11.77 -26.99 -10.85
N ALA A 102 -11.67 -28.11 -11.56
CA ALA A 102 -10.72 -28.29 -12.65
C ALA A 102 -10.79 -27.18 -13.73
N SER A 103 -11.98 -26.67 -14.01
CA SER A 103 -12.22 -25.61 -14.99
C SER A 103 -11.73 -24.23 -14.54
N LEU A 104 -11.42 -24.04 -13.25
CA LEU A 104 -10.99 -22.77 -12.68
C LEU A 104 -9.50 -22.73 -12.33
N ARG A 105 -8.82 -23.89 -12.32
CA ARG A 105 -7.40 -23.97 -11.97
C ARG A 105 -6.55 -23.12 -12.91
N GLY A 106 -5.61 -22.38 -12.33
CA GLY A 106 -4.72 -21.52 -13.09
C GLY A 106 -5.41 -20.31 -13.74
N THR A 107 -6.64 -19.96 -13.33
CA THR A 107 -7.36 -18.81 -13.87
C THR A 107 -7.79 -17.85 -12.77
N ASN A 108 -7.96 -16.60 -13.14
CA ASN A 108 -8.67 -15.62 -12.33
C ASN A 108 -10.12 -15.52 -12.81
N PRO A 109 -11.12 -15.84 -11.95
CA PRO A 109 -12.53 -15.77 -12.32
C PRO A 109 -13.13 -14.36 -12.22
N PHE A 110 -12.38 -13.36 -11.76
CA PHE A 110 -12.89 -12.01 -11.55
C PHE A 110 -12.44 -11.05 -12.66
N PRO A 111 -13.33 -10.18 -13.13
CA PRO A 111 -13.01 -9.19 -14.17
C PRO A 111 -12.17 -8.02 -13.65
N ALA A 112 -12.06 -7.86 -12.32
CA ALA A 112 -11.34 -6.78 -11.69
C ALA A 112 -10.76 -7.21 -10.33
N PHE A 113 -9.71 -6.52 -9.92
CA PHE A 113 -9.21 -6.51 -8.55
C PHE A 113 -9.36 -5.14 -7.93
N ARG A 114 -9.38 -5.13 -6.62
CA ARG A 114 -9.37 -3.94 -5.77
C ARG A 114 -8.21 -4.06 -4.79
N ALA A 115 -7.60 -2.95 -4.44
CA ALA A 115 -6.66 -2.92 -3.32
C ALA A 115 -7.34 -2.37 -2.07
N VAL A 116 -7.00 -2.95 -0.92
CA VAL A 116 -7.34 -2.42 0.40
C VAL A 116 -6.05 -2.09 1.12
N VAL A 117 -5.88 -0.82 1.49
CA VAL A 117 -4.82 -0.39 2.40
C VAL A 117 -5.37 -0.48 3.81
N SER A 118 -4.71 -1.27 4.64
CA SER A 118 -5.08 -1.47 6.04
C SER A 118 -3.99 -0.90 6.95
N CYS A 119 -4.37 0.03 7.81
CA CYS A 119 -3.50 0.67 8.80
C CYS A 119 -3.95 0.32 10.21
N LEU A 120 -3.00 0.28 11.13
CA LEU A 120 -3.31 0.49 12.55
C LEU A 120 -3.45 2.00 12.77
N SER A 121 -4.48 2.40 13.47
CA SER A 121 -4.82 3.80 13.71
C SER A 121 -5.38 3.97 15.13
N ILE A 122 -5.88 5.15 15.41
CA ILE A 122 -6.54 5.48 16.67
C ILE A 122 -8.01 5.75 16.35
N GLY A 123 -8.90 5.03 17.01
CA GLY A 123 -10.33 5.23 16.92
C GLY A 123 -10.80 6.54 17.54
N ALA A 124 -12.05 6.91 17.33
CA ALA A 124 -12.63 8.12 17.89
C ALA A 124 -12.66 8.14 19.43
N ASP A 125 -12.60 6.97 20.06
CA ASP A 125 -12.51 6.75 21.51
C ASP A 125 -11.07 6.77 22.05
N GLY A 126 -10.07 7.03 21.20
CA GLY A 126 -8.66 7.05 21.55
C GLY A 126 -8.01 5.66 21.67
N THR A 127 -8.73 4.58 21.37
CA THR A 127 -8.18 3.21 21.40
C THR A 127 -7.56 2.82 20.07
N ALA A 128 -6.69 1.80 20.10
CA ALA A 128 -6.12 1.24 18.87
C ALA A 128 -7.21 0.60 18.01
N ALA A 129 -7.24 0.95 16.74
CA ALA A 129 -8.23 0.48 15.78
C ALA A 129 -7.57 0.06 14.47
N VAL A 130 -8.21 -0.87 13.75
CA VAL A 130 -7.88 -1.18 12.36
C VAL A 130 -8.72 -0.30 11.46
N ALA A 131 -8.07 0.43 10.56
CA ALA A 131 -8.73 1.23 9.54
C ALA A 131 -8.38 0.68 8.15
N ASN A 132 -9.41 0.31 7.40
CA ASN A 132 -9.31 -0.24 6.05
C ASN A 132 -9.87 0.79 5.06
N VAL A 133 -9.08 1.15 4.06
CA VAL A 133 -9.51 2.03 2.97
C VAL A 133 -9.29 1.33 1.64
N SER A 134 -10.30 1.38 0.77
CA SER A 134 -10.32 0.63 -0.49
C SER A 134 -10.14 1.58 -1.69
N THR A 135 -9.49 1.08 -2.73
CA THR A 135 -9.52 1.72 -4.06
C THR A 135 -10.85 1.47 -4.76
N GLY A 136 -11.02 1.99 -5.96
CA GLY A 136 -11.99 1.47 -6.93
C GLY A 136 -11.57 0.12 -7.49
N ASP A 137 -12.37 -0.40 -8.42
CA ASP A 137 -12.10 -1.64 -9.14
C ASP A 137 -11.18 -1.36 -10.34
N PHE A 138 -10.16 -2.20 -10.53
CA PHE A 138 -9.19 -2.11 -11.62
C PHE A 138 -9.26 -3.40 -12.45
N ALA A 139 -9.29 -3.26 -13.77
CA ALA A 139 -9.41 -4.40 -14.67
C ALA A 139 -8.35 -5.47 -14.38
N ALA A 140 -8.79 -6.72 -14.33
CA ALA A 140 -7.94 -7.89 -14.21
C ALA A 140 -8.28 -8.87 -15.33
N ASN A 141 -7.26 -9.47 -15.93
CA ASN A 141 -7.48 -10.49 -16.96
C ASN A 141 -7.59 -11.89 -16.34
N SER A 142 -7.93 -12.89 -17.15
CA SER A 142 -8.03 -14.29 -16.72
C SER A 142 -6.71 -14.89 -16.24
N GLY A 143 -5.58 -14.32 -16.63
CA GLY A 143 -4.25 -14.67 -16.13
C GLY A 143 -3.89 -13.98 -14.79
N GLY A 144 -4.82 -13.25 -14.18
CA GLY A 144 -4.60 -12.62 -12.88
C GLY A 144 -3.67 -11.42 -12.88
N ASN A 145 -3.59 -10.71 -14.01
CA ASN A 145 -2.76 -9.50 -14.12
C ASN A 145 -3.62 -8.25 -13.96
N SER A 146 -3.15 -7.31 -13.15
CA SER A 146 -3.78 -6.01 -12.92
C SER A 146 -2.72 -4.98 -12.54
N ASP A 147 -2.92 -3.74 -12.97
CA ASP A 147 -2.15 -2.58 -12.54
C ASP A 147 -3.12 -1.61 -11.87
N ILE A 148 -2.84 -1.27 -10.61
CA ILE A 148 -3.66 -0.39 -9.78
C ILE A 148 -2.85 0.88 -9.52
N ASP A 149 -3.38 2.01 -9.97
CA ASP A 149 -2.87 3.34 -9.72
C ASP A 149 -4.02 4.17 -9.13
N ALA A 150 -3.96 4.43 -7.83
CA ALA A 150 -5.07 5.04 -7.11
C ALA A 150 -4.62 5.93 -5.96
N ARG A 151 -5.48 6.87 -5.60
CA ARG A 151 -5.36 7.61 -4.33
C ARG A 151 -6.46 7.18 -3.37
N VAL A 152 -6.07 6.91 -2.13
CA VAL A 152 -6.96 6.58 -1.03
C VAL A 152 -6.74 7.55 0.13
N SER A 153 -7.80 7.86 0.88
CA SER A 153 -7.69 8.70 2.06
C SER A 153 -7.19 7.87 3.24
N LEU A 154 -5.91 7.97 3.53
CA LEU A 154 -5.30 7.23 4.65
C LEU A 154 -5.78 7.78 5.99
N PRO A 155 -6.00 6.92 7.00
CA PRO A 155 -6.24 7.36 8.37
C PRO A 155 -5.00 8.06 8.94
N GLN A 156 -5.19 8.93 9.90
CA GLN A 156 -4.12 9.61 10.61
C GLN A 156 -4.19 9.25 12.11
N PRO A 157 -3.19 8.54 12.64
CA PRO A 157 -2.01 7.98 11.99
C PRO A 157 -2.32 6.73 11.14
N CYS A 158 -1.49 6.45 10.13
CA CYS A 158 -1.43 5.16 9.45
C CYS A 158 -0.16 4.43 9.87
N ILE A 159 -0.27 3.49 10.77
CA ILE A 159 0.85 2.74 11.35
C ILE A 159 0.86 1.33 10.78
N ALA A 160 2.05 0.82 10.45
CA ALA A 160 2.25 -0.52 9.90
C ALA A 160 1.26 -0.84 8.76
N PRO A 161 1.24 -0.04 7.67
CA PRO A 161 0.34 -0.29 6.55
C PRO A 161 0.62 -1.65 5.92
N ILE A 162 -0.43 -2.32 5.49
CA ILE A 162 -0.38 -3.48 4.60
C ILE A 162 -1.34 -3.25 3.44
N VAL A 163 -1.07 -3.86 2.30
CA VAL A 163 -1.96 -3.83 1.14
C VAL A 163 -2.48 -5.23 0.87
N LEU A 164 -3.79 -5.35 0.74
CA LEU A 164 -4.47 -6.58 0.36
C LEU A 164 -5.02 -6.42 -1.06
N VAL A 165 -4.89 -7.45 -1.87
CA VAL A 165 -5.58 -7.58 -3.16
C VAL A 165 -6.87 -8.35 -2.92
N THR A 166 -7.99 -7.75 -3.27
CA THR A 166 -9.33 -8.33 -3.08
C THR A 166 -10.06 -8.47 -4.41
N GLY A 167 -11.17 -9.19 -4.42
CA GLY A 167 -12.10 -9.17 -5.55
C GLY A 167 -12.76 -7.79 -5.73
N PRO A 168 -13.54 -7.64 -6.81
CA PRO A 168 -14.26 -6.40 -7.09
C PRO A 168 -15.31 -6.09 -6.02
N SER A 169 -15.93 -4.92 -6.13
CA SER A 169 -16.99 -4.46 -5.24
C SER A 169 -18.04 -5.55 -4.99
N GLY A 170 -18.35 -5.79 -3.73
CA GLY A 170 -19.24 -6.88 -3.29
C GLY A 170 -18.52 -8.22 -3.03
N THR A 171 -17.25 -8.32 -3.35
CA THR A 171 -16.41 -9.48 -3.00
C THR A 171 -15.35 -9.02 -2.00
N GLU A 172 -15.71 -8.91 -0.73
CA GLU A 172 -14.84 -8.41 0.34
C GLU A 172 -13.96 -9.53 0.90
N ARG A 173 -13.22 -10.21 0.02
CA ARG A 173 -12.27 -11.27 0.39
C ARG A 173 -10.90 -10.97 -0.18
N TRP A 174 -9.86 -11.14 0.63
CA TRP A 174 -8.50 -10.97 0.14
C TRP A 174 -7.99 -12.25 -0.52
N PHE A 175 -7.23 -12.08 -1.60
CA PHE A 175 -6.59 -13.15 -2.38
C PHE A 175 -5.08 -13.14 -2.22
N ALA A 176 -4.50 -11.97 -2.03
CA ALA A 176 -3.09 -11.80 -1.70
C ALA A 176 -2.89 -10.59 -0.77
N VAL A 177 -1.83 -10.62 0.00
CA VAL A 177 -1.44 -9.54 0.93
C VAL A 177 0.04 -9.27 0.81
N THR A 178 0.47 -8.04 1.06
CA THR A 178 1.90 -7.69 1.10
C THR A 178 2.64 -8.65 2.02
N GLY A 179 3.61 -9.33 1.43
CA GLY A 179 4.57 -10.15 2.13
C GLY A 179 5.75 -9.34 2.65
N ARG A 180 6.74 -10.04 3.16
CA ARG A 180 7.98 -9.49 3.71
C ARG A 180 8.74 -8.62 2.74
#